data_325300bdb111e462139f4ee0b0209b5f
#
_entry.id   325300bdb111e462139f4ee0b0209b5f
#
_cell.length_a   1.000
_cell.length_b   1.000
_cell.length_c   1.000
_cell.angle_alpha   90.00
_cell.angle_beta   90.00
_cell.angle_gamma   90.00
#
_symmetry.space_group_name_H-M   'P 1'
#
loop_
_entity.id
_entity.type
_entity.pdbx_description
1 polymer ?
#
loop_
_entity_poly.entity_id
_entity_poly.type
_entity_poly.pdbx_seq_one_letter_code
_entity_poly.pdbx_strand_id
1 'polypeptide(L)' 'MERDLIEYVAKSLVDDPAAVSVNLVETDEGTVIELRVAQDDIGKVIGKRGRIAKAIRTLLSAAATRGGRDVKLQILD' A
#
# COMPACT_ATOMS: atom_id res chain seq x y z
N MET A 1 -11.70 -3.94 1.43
CA MET A 1 -11.60 -3.40 0.06
C MET A 1 -10.26 -2.77 -0.23
N GLU A 2 -9.79 -1.87 0.62
CA GLU A 2 -8.49 -1.21 0.41
C GLU A 2 -7.34 -2.21 0.36
N ARG A 3 -7.38 -3.24 1.21
CA ARG A 3 -6.35 -4.26 1.22
C ARG A 3 -6.25 -4.98 -0.13
N ASP A 4 -7.38 -5.37 -0.68
CA ASP A 4 -7.40 -6.11 -1.94
C ASP A 4 -6.93 -5.23 -3.11
N LEU A 5 -7.27 -3.94 -3.08
CA LEU A 5 -6.81 -3.00 -4.08
C LEU A 5 -5.28 -2.84 -4.03
N ILE A 6 -4.72 -2.68 -2.83
CA ILE A 6 -3.28 -2.53 -2.66
C ILE A 6 -2.56 -3.79 -3.11
N GLU A 7 -3.09 -4.96 -2.75
CA GLU A 7 -2.51 -6.24 -3.17
C GLU A 7 -2.49 -6.37 -4.70
N TYR A 8 -3.60 -6.03 -5.34
CA TYR A 8 -3.70 -6.08 -6.79
C TYR A 8 -2.69 -5.14 -7.46
N VAL A 9 -2.62 -3.90 -6.99
CA VAL A 9 -1.71 -2.90 -7.55
C VAL A 9 -0.26 -3.35 -7.37
N ALA A 10 0.10 -3.80 -6.17
CA ALA A 10 1.46 -4.23 -5.88
C ALA A 10 1.87 -5.43 -6.76
N LYS A 11 0.99 -6.42 -6.86
CA LYS A 11 1.26 -7.60 -7.69
C LYS A 11 1.40 -7.26 -9.16
N SER A 12 0.75 -6.20 -9.62
CA SER A 12 0.85 -5.75 -10.99
C SER A 12 2.17 -5.04 -11.29
N LEU A 13 2.83 -4.50 -10.27
CA LEU A 13 4.05 -3.70 -10.44
C LEU A 13 5.33 -4.50 -10.25
N VAL A 14 5.29 -5.57 -9.45
CA VAL A 14 6.50 -6.29 -9.04
C VAL A 14 6.84 -7.42 -9.98
N ASP A 15 8.11 -7.85 -9.94
CA ASP A 15 8.56 -9.03 -10.67
C ASP A 15 8.24 -10.32 -9.91
N ASP A 16 8.14 -10.26 -8.59
CA ASP A 16 7.87 -11.42 -7.74
C ASP A 16 6.56 -11.25 -6.98
N PRO A 17 5.42 -11.49 -7.64
CA PRO A 17 4.12 -11.32 -6.98
C PRO A 17 3.89 -12.28 -5.82
N ALA A 18 4.56 -13.43 -5.80
CA ALA A 18 4.43 -14.37 -4.69
C ALA A 18 5.00 -13.81 -3.37
N ALA A 19 5.89 -12.82 -3.45
CA ALA A 19 6.46 -12.19 -2.26
C ALA A 19 5.60 -11.05 -1.73
N VAL A 20 4.52 -10.67 -2.43
CA VAL A 20 3.64 -9.59 -1.99
C VAL A 20 2.78 -10.07 -0.82
N SER A 21 2.77 -9.27 0.24
CA SER A 21 1.95 -9.54 1.42
C SER A 21 1.37 -8.22 1.90
N VAL A 22 0.10 -8.23 2.26
CA VAL A 22 -0.60 -7.03 2.72
C VAL A 22 -1.30 -7.35 4.03
N ASN A 23 -0.97 -6.60 5.07
CA ASN A 23 -1.59 -6.75 6.39
C ASN A 23 -2.28 -5.46 6.78
N LEU A 24 -3.43 -5.60 7.44
CA LEU A 24 -4.13 -4.49 8.07
C LEU A 24 -3.81 -4.48 9.56
N VAL A 25 -3.39 -3.33 10.05
CA VAL A 25 -3.14 -3.13 11.48
C VAL A 25 -4.05 -2.01 11.95
N GLU A 26 -4.95 -2.33 12.89
CA GLU A 26 -5.82 -1.33 13.47
C GLU A 26 -5.13 -0.66 14.65
N THR A 27 -5.15 0.67 14.66
CA THR A 27 -4.57 1.47 15.74
C THR A 27 -5.61 2.47 16.24
N ASP A 28 -5.30 3.14 17.35
CA ASP A 28 -6.18 4.18 17.88
C ASP A 28 -6.35 5.34 16.91
N GLU A 29 -5.38 5.54 16.02
CA GLU A 29 -5.38 6.63 15.05
C GLU A 29 -5.99 6.24 13.71
N GLY A 30 -6.36 4.97 13.52
CA GLY A 30 -6.93 4.47 12.28
C GLY A 30 -6.32 3.16 11.83
N THR A 31 -6.38 2.89 10.54
CA THR A 31 -5.88 1.66 9.96
C THR A 31 -4.55 1.91 9.26
N VAL A 32 -3.57 1.02 9.48
CA VAL A 32 -2.31 1.02 8.74
C VAL A 32 -2.30 -0.19 7.83
N ILE A 33 -2.09 0.03 6.55
CA ILE A 33 -1.90 -1.04 5.59
C ILE A 33 -0.39 -1.25 5.42
N GLU A 34 0.08 -2.42 5.84
CA GLU A 34 1.49 -2.79 5.71
C GLU A 34 1.68 -3.61 4.45
N LEU A 35 2.39 -3.04 3.50
CA LEU A 35 2.71 -3.70 2.24
C LEU A 35 4.14 -4.21 2.28
N ARG A 36 4.31 -5.49 2.02
CA ARG A 36 5.63 -6.12 1.94
C ARG A 36 5.81 -6.72 0.56
N VAL A 37 6.98 -6.46 -0.04
CA VAL A 37 7.33 -7.00 -1.35
C VAL A 37 8.76 -7.53 -1.28
N ALA A 38 9.20 -8.24 -2.33
CA ALA A 38 10.60 -8.64 -2.42
C ALA A 38 11.50 -7.39 -2.39
N GLN A 39 12.65 -7.51 -1.76
CA GLN A 39 13.55 -6.37 -1.59
C GLN A 39 13.89 -5.70 -2.92
N ASP A 40 14.12 -6.49 -3.96
CA ASP A 40 14.47 -5.96 -5.29
C ASP A 40 13.30 -5.24 -5.95
N ASP A 41 12.09 -5.42 -5.44
CA ASP A 41 10.88 -4.83 -6.01
C ASP A 41 10.42 -3.56 -5.28
N ILE A 42 11.06 -3.19 -4.18
CA ILE A 42 10.64 -2.02 -3.40
C ILE A 42 10.59 -0.76 -4.26
N GLY A 43 11.62 -0.56 -5.09
CA GLY A 43 11.66 0.60 -5.97
C GLY A 43 10.51 0.65 -6.97
N LYS A 44 9.94 -0.50 -7.33
CA LYS A 44 8.83 -0.56 -8.27
C LYS A 44 7.51 -0.11 -7.68
N VAL A 45 7.31 -0.33 -6.37
CA VAL A 45 6.09 0.12 -5.71
C VAL A 45 6.21 1.56 -5.21
N ILE A 46 7.43 2.04 -4.99
CA ILE A 46 7.66 3.44 -4.63
C ILE A 46 7.58 4.32 -5.89
N GLY A 47 8.22 3.87 -6.97
CA GLY A 47 8.27 4.61 -8.24
C GLY A 47 9.29 5.73 -8.21
N LYS A 48 9.54 6.34 -9.36
CA LYS A 48 10.48 7.44 -9.48
C LYS A 48 10.03 8.62 -8.61
N ARG A 49 10.91 9.08 -7.73
CA ARG A 49 10.63 10.19 -6.81
C ARG A 49 9.43 9.91 -5.90
N GLY A 50 9.15 8.64 -5.65
CA GLY A 50 8.04 8.25 -4.79
C GLY A 50 6.65 8.47 -5.38
N ARG A 51 6.54 8.67 -6.69
CA ARG A 51 5.26 9.02 -7.33
C ARG A 51 4.20 7.94 -7.20
N ILE A 52 4.59 6.67 -7.32
CA ILE A 52 3.63 5.57 -7.23
C ILE A 52 3.11 5.46 -5.80
N ALA A 53 4.00 5.45 -4.82
CA ALA A 53 3.61 5.39 -3.42
C ALA A 53 2.73 6.58 -3.03
N LYS A 54 3.07 7.77 -3.53
CA LYS A 54 2.28 8.97 -3.27
C LYS A 54 0.89 8.87 -3.87
N ALA A 55 0.78 8.35 -5.09
CA ALA A 55 -0.52 8.15 -5.75
C ALA A 55 -1.38 7.16 -4.97
N ILE A 56 -0.79 6.07 -4.51
CA ILE A 56 -1.50 5.07 -3.71
C ILE A 56 -2.01 5.70 -2.41
N ARG A 57 -1.15 6.47 -1.73
CA ARG A 57 -1.53 7.15 -0.49
C ARG A 57 -2.67 8.15 -0.71
N THR A 58 -2.65 8.85 -1.84
CA THR A 58 -3.72 9.78 -2.19
C THR A 58 -5.05 9.06 -2.38
N LEU A 59 -5.05 7.93 -3.08
CA LEU A 59 -6.24 7.12 -3.27
C LEU A 59 -6.78 6.60 -1.95
N LEU A 60 -5.89 6.14 -1.06
CA LEU A 60 -6.30 5.64 0.25
C LEU A 60 -6.89 6.75 1.11
N SER A 61 -6.31 7.94 1.07
CA SER A 61 -6.85 9.09 1.81
C SER A 61 -8.24 9.45 1.34
N ALA A 62 -8.48 9.44 0.03
CA ALA A 62 -9.79 9.74 -0.52
C ALA A 62 -10.83 8.71 -0.08
N ALA A 63 -10.47 7.42 -0.12
CA ALA A 63 -11.35 6.35 0.32
C ALA A 63 -11.62 6.43 1.83
N ALA A 64 -10.61 6.75 2.61
CA ALA A 64 -10.73 6.88 4.07
C ALA A 64 -11.65 8.06 4.44
N THR A 65 -11.54 9.16 3.73
CA THR A 65 -12.40 10.32 3.97
C THR A 65 -13.87 9.96 3.80
N ARG A 66 -14.19 9.16 2.79
CA ARG A 66 -15.54 8.68 2.58
C ARG A 66 -16.03 7.78 3.71
N GLY A 67 -15.14 6.94 4.20
CA GLY A 67 -15.46 5.99 5.28
C GLY A 67 -15.35 6.57 6.68
N GLY A 68 -14.88 7.80 6.82
CA GLY A 68 -14.72 8.44 8.12
C GLY A 68 -13.55 7.88 8.93
N ARG A 69 -12.58 7.23 8.28
CA ARG A 69 -11.40 6.66 8.94
C ARG A 69 -10.13 7.12 8.26
N ASP A 70 -9.05 7.19 9.04
CA ASP A 70 -7.71 7.36 8.48
C ASP A 70 -7.15 6.01 8.06
N VAL A 71 -6.58 5.98 6.86
CA VAL A 71 -5.88 4.79 6.34
C VAL A 71 -4.52 5.24 5.87
N LYS A 72 -3.48 4.60 6.39
CA LYS A 72 -2.09 4.92 6.03
C LYS A 72 -1.46 3.71 5.36
N LEU A 73 -0.56 3.99 4.42
CA LEU A 73 0.22 2.95 3.76
C LEU A 73 1.65 2.97 4.29
N GLN A 74 2.13 1.81 4.72
CA GLN A 74 3.52 1.61 5.11
C GLN A 74 4.12 0.53 4.23
N ILE A 75 5.23 0.85 3.55
CA ILE A 75 5.93 -0.10 2.70
C ILE A 75 7.12 -0.65 3.48
N LEU A 76 7.13 -1.97 3.64
CA LEU A 76 8.16 -2.68 4.42
C LEU A 76 9.06 -3.49 3.49
N ASP A 77 10.33 -3.57 3.85
CA ASP A 77 11.29 -4.43 3.14
C ASP A 77 11.55 -5.74 3.85
#